data_c4cf1fab4a139422a10cafa80c7f6595
#
_entry.id   c4cf1fab4a139422a10cafa80c7f6595
#
_cell.length_a   1.000
_cell.length_b   1.000
_cell.length_c   1.000
_cell.angle_alpha   90.00
_cell.angle_beta   90.00
_cell.angle_gamma   90.00
#
_symmetry.space_group_name_H-M   'P 1'
#
loop_
_entity.id
_entity.type
_entity.pdbx_description
1 polymer ?
#
loop_
_entity_poly.entity_id
_entity_poly.type
_entity_poly.pdbx_seq_one_letter_code
_entity_poly.pdbx_strand_id
1 'polypeptide(L)'
;FAANEAVVGALAQSLREAPPRFIVTCARGSSDHAAAYAKYAFETQLGMATASASPSVSSVYAAEQRWQGALFLAISQSGKSPDLLRTAEAAKVAGARVVALVNVADSPLAALADTVIPLHAGAERSVAATKSYIAALAAVLHLCARWSGEAELNAALPALPGALRDGWDVDWSNLSEGLVGAHNLFVVGRGYGLGIALEAALKFKETCGLHAEAFSSAEVKHGPMALVGPDFPVLCFGQDDDTLAGTLAVA
;
A
#
# COMPACT_ATOMS: atom_id res chain seq x y z
N PHE A 1 1.91 9.51 -13.91
CA PHE A 1 0.93 8.78 -14.72
C PHE A 1 1.37 8.70 -16.20
N ALA A 2 1.65 9.82 -16.86
CA ALA A 2 1.96 9.83 -18.29
C ALA A 2 3.07 8.84 -18.72
N ALA A 3 4.14 8.74 -17.93
CA ALA A 3 5.25 7.81 -18.22
C ALA A 3 4.83 6.32 -18.18
N ASN A 4 3.79 5.99 -17.43
CA ASN A 4 3.32 4.61 -17.27
C ASN A 4 2.02 4.32 -18.05
N GLU A 5 1.46 5.31 -18.76
CA GLU A 5 0.16 5.17 -19.43
C GLU A 5 0.11 3.96 -20.37
N ALA A 6 1.15 3.78 -21.19
CA ALA A 6 1.19 2.69 -22.16
C ALA A 6 1.22 1.31 -21.47
N VAL A 7 2.07 1.14 -20.46
CA VAL A 7 2.23 -0.16 -19.75
C VAL A 7 1.01 -0.46 -18.89
N VAL A 8 0.47 0.54 -18.17
CA VAL A 8 -0.71 0.37 -17.32
C VAL A 8 -1.96 0.13 -18.18
N GLY A 9 -2.12 0.87 -19.27
CA GLY A 9 -3.24 0.69 -20.20
C GLY A 9 -3.25 -0.70 -20.85
N ALA A 10 -2.09 -1.17 -21.33
CA ALA A 10 -1.97 -2.52 -21.91
C ALA A 10 -2.22 -3.62 -20.87
N LEU A 11 -1.69 -3.47 -19.64
CA LEU A 11 -1.96 -4.40 -18.55
C LEU A 11 -3.45 -4.42 -18.20
N ALA A 12 -4.06 -3.27 -18.00
CA ALA A 12 -5.47 -3.14 -17.67
C ALA A 12 -6.38 -3.76 -18.75
N GLN A 13 -6.09 -3.55 -20.02
CA GLN A 13 -6.81 -4.17 -21.13
C GLN A 13 -6.70 -5.69 -21.05
N SER A 14 -5.48 -6.23 -20.93
CA SER A 14 -5.24 -7.66 -20.81
C SER A 14 -5.96 -8.29 -19.59
N LEU A 15 -6.02 -7.57 -18.46
CA LEU A 15 -6.72 -8.02 -17.26
C LEU A 15 -8.25 -7.98 -17.41
N ARG A 16 -8.80 -7.09 -18.24
CA ARG A 16 -10.23 -7.11 -18.60
C ARG A 16 -10.57 -8.26 -19.54
N GLU A 17 -9.71 -8.55 -20.51
CA GLU A 17 -9.89 -9.64 -21.48
C GLU A 17 -9.77 -11.02 -20.84
N ALA A 18 -8.83 -11.17 -19.89
CA ALA A 18 -8.59 -12.38 -19.13
C ALA A 18 -8.45 -12.08 -17.63
N PRO A 19 -9.57 -11.89 -16.90
CA PRO A 19 -9.54 -11.53 -15.49
C PRO A 19 -8.86 -12.62 -14.65
N PRO A 20 -7.99 -12.24 -13.70
CA PRO A 20 -7.44 -13.19 -12.76
C PRO A 20 -8.55 -13.71 -11.82
N ARG A 21 -8.35 -14.88 -11.26
CA ARG A 21 -9.29 -15.48 -10.30
C ARG A 21 -9.26 -14.75 -8.95
N PHE A 22 -8.12 -14.23 -8.54
CA PHE A 22 -7.86 -13.48 -7.32
C PHE A 22 -6.53 -12.75 -7.44
N ILE A 23 -6.28 -11.84 -6.52
CA ILE A 23 -5.02 -11.08 -6.46
C ILE A 23 -4.24 -11.53 -5.23
N VAL A 24 -2.92 -11.63 -5.36
CA VAL A 24 -1.99 -11.84 -4.25
C VAL A 24 -0.99 -10.69 -4.24
N THR A 25 -0.93 -9.95 -3.15
CA THR A 25 0.09 -8.91 -2.95
C THR A 25 1.28 -9.48 -2.17
N CYS A 26 2.48 -8.98 -2.44
CA CYS A 26 3.67 -9.35 -1.70
C CYS A 26 4.61 -8.15 -1.59
N ALA A 27 4.98 -7.78 -0.35
CA ALA A 27 5.83 -6.63 -0.06
C ALA A 27 6.48 -6.72 1.32
N ARG A 28 7.23 -5.69 1.73
CA ARG A 28 7.81 -5.51 3.06
C ARG A 28 7.83 -4.04 3.45
N GLY A 29 7.69 -3.75 4.75
CA GLY A 29 7.77 -2.40 5.31
C GLY A 29 6.76 -1.44 4.65
N SER A 30 7.19 -0.23 4.29
CA SER A 30 6.32 0.76 3.62
C SER A 30 5.63 0.23 2.37
N SER A 31 6.30 -0.66 1.62
CA SER A 31 5.68 -1.29 0.45
C SER A 31 4.52 -2.23 0.82
N ASP A 32 4.57 -2.87 2.00
CA ASP A 32 3.47 -3.71 2.50
C ASP A 32 2.27 -2.87 2.94
N HIS A 33 2.51 -1.67 3.46
CA HIS A 33 1.44 -0.71 3.74
C HIS A 33 0.78 -0.20 2.44
N ALA A 34 1.56 -0.04 1.37
CA ALA A 34 1.00 0.22 0.04
C ALA A 34 0.21 -1.00 -0.49
N ALA A 35 0.62 -2.23 -0.16
CA ALA A 35 -0.14 -3.43 -0.49
C ALA A 35 -1.45 -3.52 0.31
N ALA A 36 -1.47 -3.07 1.57
CA ALA A 36 -2.71 -2.94 2.33
C ALA A 36 -3.71 -1.95 1.68
N TYR A 37 -3.22 -0.80 1.20
CA TYR A 37 -4.03 0.12 0.39
C TYR A 37 -4.52 -0.55 -0.91
N ALA A 38 -3.62 -1.25 -1.62
CA ALA A 38 -3.96 -1.95 -2.87
C ALA A 38 -5.07 -2.98 -2.68
N LYS A 39 -5.06 -3.70 -1.55
CA LYS A 39 -6.13 -4.64 -1.19
C LYS A 39 -7.49 -3.95 -1.19
N TYR A 40 -7.63 -2.84 -0.46
CA TYR A 40 -8.90 -2.08 -0.44
C TYR A 40 -9.26 -1.58 -1.84
N ALA A 41 -8.30 -1.04 -2.58
CA ALA A 41 -8.54 -0.52 -3.92
C ALA A 41 -9.07 -1.61 -4.88
N PHE A 42 -8.46 -2.78 -4.90
CA PHE A 42 -8.89 -3.86 -5.78
C PHE A 42 -10.21 -4.49 -5.34
N GLU A 43 -10.44 -4.66 -4.03
CA GLU A 43 -11.67 -5.23 -3.52
C GLU A 43 -12.88 -4.29 -3.72
N THR A 44 -12.71 -2.98 -3.51
CA THR A 44 -13.81 -2.01 -3.65
C THR A 44 -14.07 -1.60 -5.09
N GLN A 45 -13.03 -1.39 -5.89
CA GLN A 45 -13.17 -0.88 -7.26
C GLN A 45 -13.38 -1.98 -8.32
N LEU A 46 -12.91 -3.19 -8.03
CA LEU A 46 -12.91 -4.29 -9.01
C LEU A 46 -13.68 -5.52 -8.51
N GLY A 47 -14.09 -5.57 -7.23
CA GLY A 47 -14.69 -6.76 -6.61
C GLY A 47 -13.72 -7.95 -6.54
N MET A 48 -12.41 -7.72 -6.66
CA MET A 48 -11.38 -8.77 -6.76
C MET A 48 -10.83 -9.12 -5.39
N ALA A 49 -11.12 -10.32 -4.90
CA ALA A 49 -10.54 -10.83 -3.65
C ALA A 49 -9.01 -10.72 -3.67
N THR A 50 -8.45 -10.07 -2.66
CA THR A 50 -7.02 -9.78 -2.57
C THR A 50 -6.44 -10.29 -1.25
N ALA A 51 -5.45 -11.16 -1.32
CA ALA A 51 -4.72 -11.72 -0.19
C ALA A 51 -3.28 -11.19 -0.12
N SER A 52 -2.73 -11.05 1.08
CA SER A 52 -1.30 -10.79 1.26
C SER A 52 -0.55 -12.12 1.36
N ALA A 53 0.51 -12.28 0.57
CA ALA A 53 1.40 -13.43 0.68
C ALA A 53 2.29 -13.30 1.93
N SER A 54 2.50 -14.41 2.62
CA SER A 54 3.52 -14.52 3.67
C SER A 54 4.82 -15.04 3.04
N PRO A 55 5.83 -14.21 2.78
CA PRO A 55 7.03 -14.63 2.05
C PRO A 55 7.76 -15.83 2.66
N SER A 56 7.72 -16.00 3.97
CA SER A 56 8.32 -17.16 4.65
C SER A 56 7.73 -18.52 4.20
N VAL A 57 6.49 -18.54 3.70
CA VAL A 57 5.87 -19.76 3.19
C VAL A 57 6.66 -20.32 2.01
N SER A 58 7.10 -19.46 1.10
CA SER A 58 7.93 -19.88 -0.04
C SER A 58 9.43 -19.88 0.31
N SER A 59 9.92 -18.85 1.04
CA SER A 59 11.36 -18.65 1.23
C SER A 59 11.96 -19.51 2.35
N VAL A 60 11.18 -19.92 3.35
CA VAL A 60 11.64 -20.69 4.52
C VAL A 60 11.04 -22.11 4.50
N TYR A 61 9.73 -22.22 4.38
CA TYR A 61 9.05 -23.52 4.42
C TYR A 61 9.07 -24.25 3.07
N ALA A 62 9.45 -23.56 1.97
CA ALA A 62 9.47 -24.10 0.62
C ALA A 62 8.14 -24.81 0.24
N ALA A 63 7.02 -24.31 0.76
CA ALA A 63 5.71 -24.90 0.53
C ALA A 63 5.18 -24.52 -0.86
N GLU A 64 4.65 -25.51 -1.56
CA GLU A 64 4.01 -25.31 -2.85
C GLU A 64 2.73 -24.48 -2.70
N GLN A 65 2.58 -23.45 -3.53
CA GLN A 65 1.42 -22.57 -3.56
C GLN A 65 0.55 -22.90 -4.78
N ARG A 66 -0.77 -22.78 -4.63
CA ARG A 66 -1.72 -22.98 -5.74
C ARG A 66 -2.20 -21.65 -6.28
N TRP A 67 -1.35 -20.98 -7.06
CA TRP A 67 -1.60 -19.63 -7.58
C TRP A 67 -1.95 -19.61 -9.08
N GLN A 68 -2.35 -20.74 -9.64
CA GLN A 68 -2.81 -20.81 -11.01
C GLN A 68 -3.94 -19.81 -11.29
N GLY A 69 -3.72 -18.90 -12.24
CA GLY A 69 -4.67 -17.87 -12.62
C GLY A 69 -4.78 -16.68 -11.65
N ALA A 70 -3.85 -16.56 -10.69
CA ALA A 70 -3.75 -15.37 -9.84
C ALA A 70 -2.99 -14.25 -10.55
N LEU A 71 -3.30 -13.01 -10.18
CA LEU A 71 -2.41 -11.85 -10.36
C LEU A 71 -1.54 -11.71 -9.11
N PHE A 72 -0.24 -11.87 -9.25
CA PHE A 72 0.72 -11.65 -8.17
C PHE A 72 1.34 -10.26 -8.31
N LEU A 73 1.01 -9.37 -7.38
CA LEU A 73 1.49 -7.98 -7.35
C LEU A 73 2.61 -7.83 -6.33
N ALA A 74 3.84 -7.70 -6.79
CA ALA A 74 5.00 -7.43 -5.96
C ALA A 74 5.25 -5.92 -5.89
N ILE A 75 5.35 -5.35 -4.69
CA ILE A 75 5.65 -3.93 -4.47
C ILE A 75 6.99 -3.81 -3.76
N SER A 76 7.93 -3.07 -4.33
CA SER A 76 9.26 -2.90 -3.75
C SER A 76 9.93 -1.61 -4.18
N GLN A 77 10.62 -0.96 -3.26
CA GLN A 77 11.48 0.18 -3.61
C GLN A 77 12.70 -0.31 -4.39
N SER A 78 13.46 -1.26 -3.87
CA SER A 78 14.74 -1.71 -4.45
C SER A 78 14.63 -2.87 -5.43
N GLY A 79 13.56 -3.69 -5.31
CA GLY A 79 13.41 -4.91 -6.08
C GLY A 79 14.46 -5.99 -5.80
N LYS A 80 15.13 -5.94 -4.62
CA LYS A 80 16.27 -6.80 -4.26
C LYS A 80 16.04 -7.68 -3.03
N SER A 81 14.89 -7.59 -2.36
CA SER A 81 14.61 -8.41 -1.17
C SER A 81 14.61 -9.90 -1.52
N PRO A 82 15.48 -10.73 -0.89
CA PRO A 82 15.58 -12.14 -1.22
C PRO A 82 14.27 -12.91 -1.01
N ASP A 83 13.55 -12.61 0.08
CA ASP A 83 12.27 -13.26 0.37
C ASP A 83 11.20 -12.92 -0.68
N LEU A 84 11.16 -11.66 -1.10
CA LEU A 84 10.24 -11.20 -2.13
C LEU A 84 10.55 -11.86 -3.47
N LEU A 85 11.83 -11.94 -3.85
CA LEU A 85 12.26 -12.59 -5.09
C LEU A 85 11.88 -14.07 -5.12
N ARG A 86 12.20 -14.82 -4.06
CA ARG A 86 11.82 -16.24 -3.93
C ARG A 86 10.31 -16.45 -4.01
N THR A 87 9.55 -15.55 -3.38
CA THR A 87 8.07 -15.64 -3.41
C THR A 87 7.53 -15.35 -4.80
N ALA A 88 8.08 -14.35 -5.49
CA ALA A 88 7.70 -14.03 -6.87
C ALA A 88 8.08 -15.13 -7.87
N GLU A 89 9.25 -15.77 -7.69
CA GLU A 89 9.65 -16.96 -8.45
C GLU A 89 8.67 -18.13 -8.24
N ALA A 90 8.34 -18.42 -6.98
CA ALA A 90 7.38 -19.45 -6.64
C ALA A 90 5.98 -19.16 -7.23
N ALA A 91 5.56 -17.87 -7.21
CA ALA A 91 4.31 -17.46 -7.82
C ALA A 91 4.29 -17.71 -9.32
N LYS A 92 5.36 -17.36 -10.01
CA LYS A 92 5.50 -17.58 -11.46
C LYS A 92 5.46 -19.07 -11.81
N VAL A 93 6.21 -19.89 -11.07
CA VAL A 93 6.19 -21.36 -11.23
C VAL A 93 4.80 -21.94 -10.96
N ALA A 94 4.07 -21.40 -9.98
CA ALA A 94 2.70 -21.80 -9.65
C ALA A 94 1.63 -21.30 -10.65
N GLY A 95 2.03 -20.62 -11.73
CA GLY A 95 1.14 -20.17 -12.80
C GLY A 95 0.42 -18.85 -12.52
N ALA A 96 0.92 -18.04 -11.59
CA ALA A 96 0.47 -16.67 -11.42
C ALA A 96 1.11 -15.72 -12.46
N ARG A 97 0.38 -14.70 -12.86
CA ARG A 97 0.95 -13.57 -13.61
C ARG A 97 1.61 -12.60 -12.65
N VAL A 98 2.91 -12.38 -12.79
CA VAL A 98 3.69 -11.53 -11.89
C VAL A 98 3.77 -10.11 -12.42
N VAL A 99 3.28 -9.15 -11.64
CA VAL A 99 3.38 -7.71 -11.89
C VAL A 99 4.23 -7.08 -10.79
N ALA A 100 5.22 -6.28 -11.17
CA ALA A 100 6.09 -5.56 -10.24
C ALA A 100 5.83 -4.05 -10.28
N LEU A 101 5.46 -3.48 -9.12
CA LEU A 101 5.57 -2.04 -8.86
C LEU A 101 6.94 -1.79 -8.20
N VAL A 102 7.89 -1.24 -8.94
CA VAL A 102 9.28 -1.15 -8.47
C VAL A 102 9.91 0.20 -8.80
N ASN A 103 10.66 0.77 -7.86
CA ASN A 103 11.33 2.06 -8.11
C ASN A 103 12.66 1.90 -8.88
N VAL A 104 13.35 0.77 -8.71
CA VAL A 104 14.57 0.44 -9.47
C VAL A 104 14.19 -0.49 -10.62
N ALA A 105 13.99 0.10 -11.80
CA ALA A 105 13.44 -0.59 -12.97
C ALA A 105 14.36 -1.66 -13.58
N ASP A 106 15.65 -1.66 -13.27
CA ASP A 106 16.65 -2.65 -13.66
C ASP A 106 17.00 -3.65 -12.56
N SER A 107 16.09 -3.81 -11.58
CA SER A 107 16.25 -4.72 -10.45
C SER A 107 15.97 -6.18 -10.80
N PRO A 108 16.44 -7.13 -9.95
CA PRO A 108 16.12 -8.55 -10.11
C PRO A 108 14.61 -8.84 -10.15
N LEU A 109 13.82 -8.12 -9.36
CA LEU A 109 12.35 -8.25 -9.37
C LEU A 109 11.76 -7.82 -10.72
N ALA A 110 12.26 -6.72 -11.29
CA ALA A 110 11.84 -6.26 -12.60
C ALA A 110 12.18 -7.28 -13.71
N ALA A 111 13.36 -7.90 -13.64
CA ALA A 111 13.75 -8.95 -14.58
C ALA A 111 12.90 -10.22 -14.48
N LEU A 112 12.36 -10.52 -13.30
CA LEU A 112 11.50 -11.68 -13.06
C LEU A 112 10.06 -11.47 -13.52
N ALA A 113 9.54 -10.26 -13.38
CA ALA A 113 8.13 -9.93 -13.58
C ALA A 113 7.69 -10.04 -15.06
N ASP A 114 6.43 -10.41 -15.28
CA ASP A 114 5.80 -10.41 -16.61
C ASP A 114 5.40 -8.99 -17.06
N THR A 115 5.17 -8.10 -16.10
CA THR A 115 4.91 -6.68 -16.34
C THR A 115 5.58 -5.85 -15.25
N VAL A 116 6.27 -4.80 -15.63
CA VAL A 116 6.91 -3.85 -14.71
C VAL A 116 6.25 -2.49 -14.83
N ILE A 117 5.83 -1.93 -13.71
CA ILE A 117 5.35 -0.56 -13.59
C ILE A 117 6.34 0.21 -12.72
N PRO A 118 7.21 1.03 -13.31
CA PRO A 118 8.18 1.84 -12.58
C PRO A 118 7.48 2.89 -11.70
N LEU A 119 7.97 3.06 -10.48
CA LEU A 119 7.37 4.04 -9.54
C LEU A 119 7.81 5.49 -9.81
N HIS A 120 8.95 5.69 -10.47
CA HIS A 120 9.49 7.02 -10.80
C HIS A 120 9.66 7.95 -9.59
N ALA A 121 9.86 7.40 -8.38
CA ALA A 121 10.00 8.18 -7.15
C ALA A 121 11.38 8.85 -7.00
N GLY A 122 12.30 8.58 -7.92
CA GLY A 122 13.70 9.01 -7.81
C GLY A 122 14.45 8.22 -6.72
N ALA A 123 15.66 8.68 -6.38
CA ALA A 123 16.48 8.00 -5.38
C ALA A 123 15.92 8.19 -3.97
N GLU A 124 15.68 7.09 -3.26
CA GLU A 124 15.45 7.11 -1.82
C GLU A 124 16.80 7.09 -1.11
N ARG A 125 17.09 8.14 -0.34
CA ARG A 125 18.38 8.33 0.37
C ARG A 125 18.26 8.05 1.86
N SER A 126 17.05 8.09 2.41
CA SER A 126 16.74 7.80 3.79
C SER A 126 16.32 6.34 3.96
N VAL A 127 16.57 5.78 5.15
CA VAL A 127 16.00 4.49 5.55
C VAL A 127 14.47 4.58 5.59
N ALA A 128 13.94 5.69 6.09
CA ALA A 128 12.52 6.01 6.08
C ALA A 128 12.08 6.39 4.66
N ALA A 129 11.86 5.40 3.80
CA ALA A 129 11.37 5.60 2.44
C ALA A 129 9.96 6.22 2.46
N THR A 130 9.76 7.30 1.72
CA THR A 130 8.50 8.05 1.70
C THR A 130 7.97 8.24 0.29
N LYS A 131 8.83 8.70 -0.64
CA LYS A 131 8.44 8.99 -2.02
C LYS A 131 7.99 7.74 -2.78
N SER A 132 8.70 6.63 -2.60
CA SER A 132 8.35 5.36 -3.25
C SER A 132 7.05 4.77 -2.70
N TYR A 133 6.73 5.02 -1.41
CA TYR A 133 5.44 4.66 -0.84
C TYR A 133 4.30 5.43 -1.53
N ILE A 134 4.38 6.77 -1.55
CA ILE A 134 3.35 7.61 -2.19
C ILE A 134 3.21 7.26 -3.69
N ALA A 135 4.34 7.05 -4.37
CA ALA A 135 4.33 6.64 -5.78
C ALA A 135 3.70 5.26 -5.98
N ALA A 136 3.85 4.33 -5.03
CA ALA A 136 3.19 3.03 -5.09
C ALA A 136 1.67 3.16 -4.94
N LEU A 137 1.17 4.01 -4.02
CA LEU A 137 -0.27 4.30 -3.92
C LEU A 137 -0.81 4.87 -5.24
N ALA A 138 -0.09 5.84 -5.83
CA ALA A 138 -0.48 6.44 -7.10
C ALA A 138 -0.46 5.43 -8.26
N ALA A 139 0.51 4.51 -8.29
CA ALA A 139 0.58 3.46 -9.31
C ALA A 139 -0.57 2.44 -9.16
N VAL A 140 -0.93 2.07 -7.93
CA VAL A 140 -2.09 1.21 -7.64
C VAL A 140 -3.38 1.89 -8.10
N LEU A 141 -3.56 3.17 -7.74
CA LEU A 141 -4.74 3.95 -8.16
C LEU A 141 -4.83 4.05 -9.68
N HIS A 142 -3.71 4.31 -10.36
CA HIS A 142 -3.63 4.35 -11.82
C HIS A 142 -4.06 3.01 -12.45
N LEU A 143 -3.54 1.90 -11.94
CA LEU A 143 -3.93 0.57 -12.41
C LEU A 143 -5.42 0.31 -12.16
N CYS A 144 -5.93 0.61 -10.97
CA CYS A 144 -7.36 0.47 -10.66
C CYS A 144 -8.24 1.28 -11.61
N ALA A 145 -7.91 2.55 -11.85
CA ALA A 145 -8.67 3.43 -12.73
C ALA A 145 -8.73 2.91 -14.18
N ARG A 146 -7.59 2.45 -14.69
CA ARG A 146 -7.53 1.89 -16.06
C ARG A 146 -8.19 0.52 -16.14
N TRP A 147 -8.10 -0.30 -15.10
CA TRP A 147 -8.66 -1.65 -15.09
C TRP A 147 -10.19 -1.61 -14.88
N SER A 148 -10.70 -0.84 -13.93
CA SER A 148 -12.15 -0.67 -13.72
C SER A 148 -12.84 0.00 -14.92
N GLY A 149 -12.15 0.93 -15.57
CA GLY A 149 -12.72 1.77 -16.62
C GLY A 149 -13.63 2.88 -16.08
N GLU A 150 -13.76 3.04 -14.76
CA GLU A 150 -14.62 4.04 -14.13
C GLU A 150 -14.23 5.46 -14.55
N ALA A 151 -15.18 6.17 -15.13
CA ALA A 151 -14.94 7.48 -15.74
C ALA A 151 -14.51 8.52 -14.69
N GLU A 152 -15.17 8.54 -13.54
CA GLU A 152 -14.88 9.49 -12.46
C GLU A 152 -13.48 9.27 -11.89
N LEU A 153 -13.11 8.02 -11.63
CA LEU A 153 -11.77 7.68 -11.12
C LEU A 153 -10.69 8.06 -12.14
N ASN A 154 -10.92 7.78 -13.42
CA ASN A 154 -10.00 8.16 -14.48
C ASN A 154 -9.87 9.69 -14.62
N ALA A 155 -10.96 10.43 -14.47
CA ALA A 155 -10.96 11.89 -14.52
C ALA A 155 -10.28 12.54 -13.32
N ALA A 156 -10.24 11.88 -12.16
CA ALA A 156 -9.61 12.38 -10.94
C ALA A 156 -8.07 12.27 -10.95
N LEU A 157 -7.49 11.33 -11.70
CA LEU A 157 -6.03 11.08 -11.70
C LEU A 157 -5.17 12.33 -11.95
N PRO A 158 -5.49 13.22 -12.91
CA PRO A 158 -4.68 14.43 -13.17
C PRO A 158 -4.67 15.43 -12.00
N ALA A 159 -5.67 15.41 -11.13
CA ALA A 159 -5.75 16.32 -9.99
C ALA A 159 -4.87 15.88 -8.80
N LEU A 160 -4.50 14.59 -8.73
CA LEU A 160 -3.76 14.02 -7.59
C LEU A 160 -2.45 14.77 -7.26
N PRO A 161 -1.59 15.18 -8.21
CA PRO A 161 -0.39 15.95 -7.89
C PRO A 161 -0.67 17.31 -7.25
N GLY A 162 -1.80 17.94 -7.57
CA GLY A 162 -2.28 19.16 -6.91
C GLY A 162 -2.68 18.89 -5.48
N ALA A 163 -3.56 17.93 -5.27
CA ALA A 163 -4.02 17.55 -3.93
C ALA A 163 -2.86 17.13 -2.98
N LEU A 164 -1.82 16.47 -3.50
CA LEU A 164 -0.63 16.15 -2.71
C LEU A 164 0.18 17.39 -2.33
N ARG A 165 0.27 18.42 -3.19
CA ARG A 165 0.90 19.69 -2.84
C ARG A 165 0.09 20.43 -1.79
N ASP A 166 -1.23 20.51 -1.99
CA ASP A 166 -2.12 21.17 -1.02
C ASP A 166 -2.02 20.50 0.36
N GLY A 167 -1.95 19.18 0.42
CA GLY A 167 -1.74 18.44 1.66
C GLY A 167 -0.35 18.67 2.28
N TRP A 168 0.68 18.91 1.48
CA TRP A 168 2.01 19.26 1.97
C TRP A 168 2.05 20.65 2.61
N ASP A 169 1.28 21.60 2.09
CA ASP A 169 1.23 22.99 2.55
C ASP A 169 0.34 23.20 3.79
N VAL A 170 -0.32 22.15 4.28
CA VAL A 170 -1.09 22.19 5.54
C VAL A 170 -0.15 22.38 6.73
N ASP A 171 -0.54 23.27 7.65
CA ASP A 171 0.17 23.47 8.92
C ASP A 171 -0.13 22.34 9.90
N TRP A 172 0.87 21.54 10.21
CA TRP A 172 0.82 20.41 11.14
C TRP A 172 1.37 20.74 12.54
N SER A 173 1.63 22.01 12.87
CA SER A 173 2.24 22.42 14.15
C SER A 173 1.43 21.95 15.35
N ASN A 174 0.11 22.11 15.34
CA ASN A 174 -0.77 21.66 16.42
C ASN A 174 -0.66 20.15 16.69
N LEU A 175 -0.49 19.34 15.62
CA LEU A 175 -0.28 17.90 15.77
C LEU A 175 1.06 17.61 16.46
N SER A 176 2.13 18.29 16.04
CA SER A 176 3.45 18.10 16.63
C SER A 176 3.50 18.51 18.09
N GLU A 177 2.86 19.63 18.45
CA GLU A 177 2.72 20.09 19.85
C GLU A 177 1.96 19.06 20.71
N GLY A 178 0.88 18.47 20.21
CA GLY A 178 0.10 17.45 20.90
C GLY A 178 0.84 16.13 21.14
N LEU A 179 1.96 15.90 20.44
CA LEU A 179 2.80 14.71 20.58
C LEU A 179 4.09 14.97 21.38
N VAL A 180 4.36 16.20 21.80
CA VAL A 180 5.53 16.50 22.63
C VAL A 180 5.44 15.75 23.96
N GLY A 181 6.47 14.94 24.26
CA GLY A 181 6.52 14.11 25.47
C GLY A 181 5.78 12.79 25.36
N ALA A 182 5.14 12.48 24.23
CA ALA A 182 4.54 11.16 24.03
C ALA A 182 5.62 10.06 23.98
N HIS A 183 5.36 8.93 24.61
CA HIS A 183 6.22 7.74 24.58
C HIS A 183 5.66 6.63 23.68
N ASN A 184 4.38 6.68 23.42
CA ASN A 184 3.64 5.77 22.55
C ASN A 184 2.44 6.51 21.96
N LEU A 185 1.86 5.95 20.90
CA LEU A 185 0.58 6.42 20.36
C LEU A 185 -0.10 5.32 19.54
N PHE A 186 -1.41 5.42 19.42
CA PHE A 186 -2.11 4.70 18.38
C PHE A 186 -2.33 5.58 17.14
N VAL A 187 -2.26 4.93 15.98
CA VAL A 187 -2.58 5.56 14.70
C VAL A 187 -3.77 4.80 14.11
N VAL A 188 -4.88 5.47 13.94
CA VAL A 188 -6.14 4.85 13.56
C VAL A 188 -6.52 5.27 12.15
N GLY A 189 -6.87 4.31 11.31
CA GLY A 189 -7.44 4.53 9.99
C GLY A 189 -8.45 3.44 9.66
N ARG A 190 -9.18 3.59 8.55
CA ARG A 190 -10.12 2.57 8.09
C ARG A 190 -10.19 2.57 6.56
N GLY A 191 -10.55 1.43 5.94
CA GLY A 191 -10.63 1.35 4.50
C GLY A 191 -9.28 1.71 3.86
N TYR A 192 -9.29 2.61 2.91
CA TYR A 192 -8.08 3.14 2.29
C TYR A 192 -7.12 3.79 3.29
N GLY A 193 -7.66 4.42 4.34
CA GLY A 193 -6.89 5.09 5.40
C GLY A 193 -6.09 4.12 6.28
N LEU A 194 -6.40 2.82 6.29
CA LEU A 194 -5.64 1.86 7.08
C LEU A 194 -4.19 1.74 6.58
N GLY A 195 -3.97 1.70 5.26
CA GLY A 195 -2.62 1.70 4.69
C GLY A 195 -1.82 2.94 5.07
N ILE A 196 -2.49 4.09 5.16
CA ILE A 196 -1.89 5.37 5.59
C ILE A 196 -1.53 5.32 7.08
N ALA A 197 -2.44 4.82 7.92
CA ALA A 197 -2.19 4.68 9.36
C ALA A 197 -1.01 3.74 9.67
N LEU A 198 -0.92 2.60 8.97
CA LEU A 198 0.21 1.67 9.08
C LEU A 198 1.53 2.35 8.72
N GLU A 199 1.56 3.13 7.64
CA GLU A 199 2.75 3.86 7.22
C GLU A 199 3.13 4.97 8.20
N ALA A 200 2.16 5.75 8.69
CA ALA A 200 2.43 6.79 9.68
C ALA A 200 3.01 6.20 10.97
N ALA A 201 2.45 5.09 11.48
CA ALA A 201 2.99 4.39 12.63
C ALA A 201 4.43 3.89 12.40
N LEU A 202 4.77 3.43 11.19
CA LEU A 202 6.14 3.08 10.85
C LEU A 202 7.04 4.31 10.84
N LYS A 203 6.61 5.43 10.26
CA LYS A 203 7.39 6.67 10.22
C LYS A 203 7.67 7.24 11.60
N PHE A 204 6.71 7.22 12.53
CA PHE A 204 6.97 7.60 13.93
C PHE A 204 8.07 6.75 14.57
N LYS A 205 8.08 5.44 14.31
CA LYS A 205 9.16 4.55 14.81
C LYS A 205 10.51 4.86 14.18
N GLU A 206 10.55 5.05 12.86
CA GLU A 206 11.80 5.23 12.11
C GLU A 206 12.44 6.61 12.29
N THR A 207 11.63 7.66 12.42
CA THR A 207 12.11 9.05 12.39
C THR A 207 12.10 9.72 13.77
N CYS A 208 11.20 9.32 14.66
CA CYS A 208 11.04 9.94 15.99
C CYS A 208 11.46 9.00 17.13
N GLY A 209 11.74 7.72 16.85
CA GLY A 209 11.98 6.73 17.89
C GLY A 209 10.76 6.50 18.80
N LEU A 210 9.58 6.92 18.36
CA LEU A 210 8.33 6.86 19.10
C LEU A 210 7.60 5.54 18.79
N HIS A 211 7.27 4.79 19.84
CA HIS A 211 6.46 3.57 19.67
C HIS A 211 5.07 3.94 19.17
N ALA A 212 4.74 3.51 17.97
CA ALA A 212 3.45 3.75 17.35
C ALA A 212 2.87 2.44 16.81
N GLU A 213 1.58 2.21 17.05
CA GLU A 213 0.87 1.04 16.56
C GLU A 213 -0.38 1.47 15.78
N ALA A 214 -0.61 0.85 14.62
CA ALA A 214 -1.73 1.20 13.77
C ALA A 214 -2.86 0.19 13.87
N PHE A 215 -4.09 0.70 13.90
CA PHE A 215 -5.30 -0.10 13.94
C PHE A 215 -6.36 0.41 12.95
N SER A 216 -7.20 -0.49 12.49
CA SER A 216 -8.49 -0.12 11.95
C SER A 216 -9.36 0.45 13.07
N SER A 217 -10.17 1.49 12.78
CA SER A 217 -11.10 2.08 13.75
C SER A 217 -12.14 1.07 14.26
N ALA A 218 -12.34 -0.05 13.58
CA ALA A 218 -13.13 -1.16 14.10
C ALA A 218 -12.31 -2.02 15.07
N GLU A 219 -11.10 -2.42 14.65
CA GLU A 219 -10.25 -3.38 15.37
C GLU A 219 -9.75 -2.84 16.72
N VAL A 220 -9.43 -1.55 16.81
CA VAL A 220 -8.96 -0.93 18.06
C VAL A 220 -9.92 -1.14 19.23
N LYS A 221 -11.21 -1.29 18.95
CA LYS A 221 -12.26 -1.54 19.96
C LYS A 221 -12.27 -2.97 20.51
N HIS A 222 -11.55 -3.90 19.84
CA HIS A 222 -11.49 -5.31 20.22
C HIS A 222 -10.29 -5.65 21.13
N GLY A 223 -9.95 -4.74 22.04
CA GLY A 223 -8.92 -4.95 23.07
C GLY A 223 -7.93 -3.80 23.18
N PRO A 224 -7.25 -3.33 22.11
CA PRO A 224 -6.23 -2.30 22.19
C PRO A 224 -6.66 -1.01 22.88
N MET A 225 -7.91 -0.62 22.75
CA MET A 225 -8.49 0.58 23.38
C MET A 225 -8.36 0.57 24.92
N ALA A 226 -8.15 -0.59 25.55
CA ALA A 226 -7.92 -0.68 26.99
C ALA A 226 -6.63 0.06 27.45
N LEU A 227 -5.69 0.34 26.53
CA LEU A 227 -4.48 1.11 26.82
C LEU A 227 -4.70 2.62 26.75
N VAL A 228 -5.80 3.07 26.14
CA VAL A 228 -6.07 4.49 25.92
C VAL A 228 -6.58 5.13 27.21
N GLY A 229 -5.79 6.02 27.77
CA GLY A 229 -6.11 6.83 28.95
C GLY A 229 -5.96 8.33 28.63
N PRO A 230 -6.11 9.21 29.64
CA PRO A 230 -6.11 10.67 29.43
C PRO A 230 -4.86 11.22 28.72
N ASP A 231 -3.71 10.58 28.91
CA ASP A 231 -2.41 11.02 28.37
C ASP A 231 -1.91 10.12 27.23
N PHE A 232 -2.80 9.26 26.69
CA PHE A 232 -2.44 8.36 25.59
C PHE A 232 -2.88 8.95 24.25
N PRO A 233 -1.95 9.46 23.41
CA PRO A 233 -2.33 10.09 22.16
C PRO A 233 -2.85 9.07 21.13
N VAL A 234 -3.89 9.48 20.43
CA VAL A 234 -4.47 8.74 19.30
C VAL A 234 -4.52 9.67 18.09
N LEU A 235 -3.81 9.31 17.03
CA LEU A 235 -3.88 10.00 15.74
C LEU A 235 -4.87 9.29 14.84
N CYS A 236 -5.92 9.98 14.41
CA CYS A 236 -6.95 9.42 13.53
C CYS A 236 -6.85 10.00 12.11
N PHE A 237 -6.76 9.12 11.12
CA PHE A 237 -6.94 9.48 9.71
C PHE A 237 -8.38 9.26 9.30
N GLY A 238 -9.18 10.34 9.28
CA GLY A 238 -10.54 10.34 8.77
C GLY A 238 -10.56 10.80 7.32
N GLN A 239 -11.16 10.03 6.44
CA GLN A 239 -11.41 10.39 5.06
C GLN A 239 -12.89 10.63 4.83
N ASP A 240 -13.25 11.52 3.91
CA ASP A 240 -14.64 11.84 3.59
C ASP A 240 -15.25 10.74 2.71
N ASP A 241 -15.53 9.59 3.35
CA ASP A 241 -16.20 8.43 2.77
C ASP A 241 -17.05 7.69 3.82
N ASP A 242 -17.64 6.56 3.46
CA ASP A 242 -18.49 5.73 4.32
C ASP A 242 -17.78 5.25 5.62
N THR A 243 -16.47 5.38 5.72
CA THR A 243 -15.69 4.98 6.90
C THR A 243 -15.56 6.09 7.94
N LEU A 244 -15.86 7.37 7.59
CA LEU A 244 -15.63 8.54 8.44
C LEU A 244 -16.35 8.44 9.77
N ALA A 245 -17.64 8.11 9.76
CA ALA A 245 -18.44 8.01 10.98
C ALA A 245 -17.87 6.99 11.98
N GLY A 246 -17.38 5.85 11.48
CA GLY A 246 -16.74 4.83 12.31
C GLY A 246 -15.38 5.26 12.87
N THR A 247 -14.65 6.13 12.17
CA THR A 247 -13.37 6.68 12.62
C THR A 247 -13.60 7.77 13.68
N LEU A 248 -14.53 8.69 13.43
CA LEU A 248 -14.90 9.74 14.40
C LEU A 248 -15.49 9.17 15.71
N ALA A 249 -16.10 8.00 15.68
CA ALA A 249 -16.60 7.33 16.89
C ALA A 249 -15.49 6.74 17.78
N VAL A 250 -14.24 6.83 17.35
CA VAL A 250 -13.02 6.40 18.11
C VAL A 250 -12.22 7.61 18.56
N ALA A 251 -12.26 8.71 17.79
CA ALA A 251 -11.61 9.97 18.14
C ALA A 251 -12.34 10.70 19.26
#